data_94aa382d39c9c295ba5a7433666e17ce
#
_entry.id   94aa382d39c9c295ba5a7433666e17ce
#
_cell.length_a   1.000
_cell.length_b   1.000
_cell.length_c   1.000
_cell.angle_alpha   90.00
_cell.angle_beta   90.00
_cell.angle_gamma   90.00
#
_symmetry.space_group_name_H-M   'P 1'
#
loop_
_entity.id
_entity.type
_entity.pdbx_description
1 polymer ?
#
loop_
_entity_poly.entity_id
_entity_poly.type
_entity_poly.pdbx_seq_one_letter_code
_entity_poly.pdbx_strand_id
1 'polypeptide(L)'
;MPNSLAEVRMLDSGYAREARSLLYHAYRHDPTFAYLFEAERPGYDQRVRATVRELVQQHFAEDLPAIGLLIDDRLIGMALIAPPQRRMDITESWGWRMRMLLTTGFRCTKRYLEYHDAVIACLPPGPYHVLPLLGIHPEYQGKHFGEQLLEALHNWCAEDASSQGVVLDTGNGHYLEFYKRQGYEELGEVAIGPIIEHVFFHPSPQVAIKASA
;
A
#
# COMPACT_ATOMS: atom_id res chain seq x y z
N MET A 1 -13.68 -0.98 28.13
CA MET A 1 -12.29 -0.57 27.83
C MET A 1 -12.39 0.83 27.25
N PRO A 2 -11.67 1.85 27.74
CA PRO A 2 -11.69 3.15 27.12
C PRO A 2 -11.20 2.97 25.68
N ASN A 3 -11.91 3.55 24.74
CA ASN A 3 -11.56 3.64 23.34
C ASN A 3 -10.28 4.51 23.29
N SER A 4 -9.10 3.90 23.38
CA SER A 4 -7.85 4.64 23.24
C SER A 4 -7.82 5.13 21.79
N LEU A 5 -8.04 6.44 21.63
CA LEU A 5 -7.91 7.08 20.33
C LEU A 5 -6.49 6.82 19.85
N ALA A 6 -6.37 6.24 18.66
CA ALA A 6 -5.05 6.10 18.06
C ALA A 6 -4.55 7.48 17.64
N GLU A 7 -3.28 7.75 17.93
CA GLU A 7 -2.60 8.96 17.47
C GLU A 7 -2.19 8.80 16.01
N VAL A 8 -2.50 9.79 15.19
CA VAL A 8 -2.00 9.90 13.81
C VAL A 8 -0.64 10.59 13.83
N ARG A 9 0.35 9.99 13.20
CA ARG A 9 1.71 10.55 13.14
C ARG A 9 2.33 10.38 11.76
N MET A 10 3.01 11.41 11.26
CA MET A 10 3.91 11.25 10.12
C MET A 10 5.11 10.44 10.56
N LEU A 11 5.45 9.43 9.77
CA LEU A 11 6.53 8.50 10.06
C LEU A 11 7.79 8.88 9.28
N ASP A 12 8.92 8.80 9.94
CA ASP A 12 10.25 8.92 9.32
C ASP A 12 11.00 7.56 9.32
N SER A 13 12.24 7.58 8.86
CA SER A 13 13.09 6.38 8.81
C SER A 13 13.36 5.73 10.17
N GLY A 14 13.15 6.44 11.28
CA GLY A 14 13.23 5.90 12.64
C GLY A 14 12.22 4.77 12.87
N TYR A 15 11.08 4.84 12.19
CA TYR A 15 10.03 3.80 12.25
C TYR A 15 10.24 2.62 11.30
N ALA A 16 11.32 2.60 10.50
CA ALA A 16 11.51 1.57 9.47
C ALA A 16 11.50 0.14 10.01
N ARG A 17 11.90 -0.09 11.24
CA ARG A 17 11.90 -1.42 11.88
C ARG A 17 10.47 -1.85 12.21
N GLU A 18 9.70 -0.98 12.85
CA GLU A 18 8.30 -1.20 13.23
C GLU A 18 7.42 -1.35 11.98
N ALA A 19 7.62 -0.50 10.98
CA ALA A 19 6.95 -0.54 9.69
C ALA A 19 7.13 -1.89 9.01
N ARG A 20 8.37 -2.40 8.94
CA ARG A 20 8.65 -3.73 8.36
C ARG A 20 7.96 -4.87 9.12
N SER A 21 7.93 -4.80 10.44
CA SER A 21 7.26 -5.80 11.27
C SER A 21 5.74 -5.77 11.05
N LEU A 22 5.14 -4.59 11.12
CA LEU A 22 3.70 -4.40 10.94
C LEU A 22 3.25 -4.88 9.56
N LEU A 23 3.89 -4.38 8.50
CA LEU A 23 3.51 -4.71 7.12
C LEU A 23 3.75 -6.20 6.81
N TYR A 24 4.81 -6.82 7.35
CA TYR A 24 4.96 -8.27 7.22
C TYR A 24 3.75 -9.00 7.82
N HIS A 25 3.30 -8.64 9.02
CA HIS A 25 2.13 -9.27 9.64
C HIS A 25 0.83 -8.99 8.90
N ALA A 26 0.67 -7.81 8.30
CA ALA A 26 -0.50 -7.47 7.50
C ALA A 26 -0.56 -8.25 6.18
N TYR A 27 0.59 -8.47 5.52
CA TYR A 27 0.64 -9.04 4.17
C TYR A 27 0.99 -10.53 4.10
N ARG A 28 1.47 -11.17 5.17
CA ARG A 28 1.88 -12.59 5.12
C ARG A 28 0.77 -13.58 4.75
N HIS A 29 -0.48 -13.20 4.86
CA HIS A 29 -1.65 -13.99 4.47
C HIS A 29 -2.46 -13.34 3.35
N ASP A 30 -1.93 -12.28 2.75
CA ASP A 30 -2.55 -11.61 1.62
C ASP A 30 -2.50 -12.52 0.37
N PRO A 31 -3.62 -12.68 -0.38
CA PRO A 31 -3.68 -13.59 -1.52
C PRO A 31 -2.74 -13.19 -2.66
N THR A 32 -2.56 -11.90 -2.92
CA THR A 32 -1.64 -11.40 -3.94
C THR A 32 -0.21 -11.73 -3.57
N PHE A 33 0.21 -11.44 -2.33
CA PHE A 33 1.54 -11.82 -1.82
C PHE A 33 1.74 -13.33 -1.83
N ALA A 34 0.72 -14.11 -1.46
CA ALA A 34 0.78 -15.59 -1.50
C ALA A 34 1.11 -16.10 -2.91
N TYR A 35 0.48 -15.53 -3.94
CA TYR A 35 0.78 -15.87 -5.33
C TYR A 35 2.14 -15.35 -5.80
N LEU A 36 2.41 -14.06 -5.58
CA LEU A 36 3.65 -13.42 -6.06
C LEU A 36 4.90 -14.10 -5.48
N PHE A 37 4.84 -14.46 -4.21
CA PHE A 37 5.98 -15.00 -3.45
C PHE A 37 5.87 -16.50 -3.19
N GLU A 38 5.04 -17.23 -3.95
CA GLU A 38 4.94 -18.70 -3.97
C GLU A 38 4.71 -19.30 -2.57
N ALA A 39 3.53 -19.05 -1.96
CA ALA A 39 3.21 -19.52 -0.60
C ALA A 39 3.34 -21.04 -0.43
N GLU A 40 3.13 -21.82 -1.51
CA GLU A 40 3.24 -23.27 -1.53
C GLU A 40 4.69 -23.79 -1.41
N ARG A 41 5.69 -22.90 -1.52
CA ARG A 41 7.10 -23.29 -1.50
C ARG A 41 7.78 -22.93 -0.17
N PRO A 42 8.71 -23.78 0.31
CA PRO A 42 9.52 -23.44 1.48
C PRO A 42 10.16 -22.06 1.35
N GLY A 43 10.26 -21.33 2.48
CA GLY A 43 10.88 -20.01 2.52
C GLY A 43 9.95 -18.85 2.13
N TYR A 44 8.64 -19.07 2.07
CA TYR A 44 7.65 -18.01 1.79
C TYR A 44 7.80 -16.82 2.74
N ASP A 45 7.80 -17.06 4.05
CA ASP A 45 7.92 -15.99 5.05
C ASP A 45 9.18 -15.14 4.85
N GLN A 46 10.30 -15.76 4.49
CA GLN A 46 11.55 -15.05 4.22
C GLN A 46 11.44 -14.16 2.97
N ARG A 47 10.77 -14.66 1.90
CA ARG A 47 10.54 -13.86 0.69
C ARG A 47 9.63 -12.66 0.96
N VAL A 48 8.54 -12.84 1.70
CA VAL A 48 7.66 -11.73 2.11
C VAL A 48 8.41 -10.71 2.96
N ARG A 49 9.17 -11.16 3.99
CA ARG A 49 9.99 -10.28 4.83
C ARG A 49 11.02 -9.50 4.01
N ALA A 50 11.67 -10.16 3.06
CA ALA A 50 12.66 -9.52 2.20
C ALA A 50 12.00 -8.44 1.33
N THR A 51 10.87 -8.74 0.70
CA THR A 51 10.13 -7.79 -0.12
C THR A 51 9.66 -6.58 0.68
N VAL A 52 8.98 -6.79 1.80
CA VAL A 52 8.53 -5.70 2.68
C VAL A 52 9.71 -4.85 3.13
N ARG A 53 10.85 -5.48 3.47
CA ARG A 53 12.06 -4.74 3.85
C ARG A 53 12.56 -3.85 2.72
N GLU A 54 12.64 -4.37 1.49
CA GLU A 54 13.13 -3.62 0.34
C GLU A 54 12.20 -2.44 0.00
N LEU A 55 10.88 -2.67 0.03
CA LEU A 55 9.89 -1.62 -0.23
C LEU A 55 9.94 -0.50 0.82
N VAL A 56 9.93 -0.85 2.11
CA VAL A 56 10.00 0.12 3.21
C VAL A 56 11.33 0.88 3.20
N GLN A 57 12.44 0.17 2.98
CA GLN A 57 13.77 0.78 2.95
C GLN A 57 13.92 1.76 1.79
N GLN A 58 13.47 1.40 0.59
CA GLN A 58 13.48 2.28 -0.57
C GLN A 58 12.60 3.51 -0.34
N HIS A 59 11.40 3.31 0.20
CA HIS A 59 10.45 4.38 0.48
C HIS A 59 11.06 5.47 1.39
N PHE A 60 11.62 5.07 2.52
CA PHE A 60 12.26 6.02 3.44
C PHE A 60 13.60 6.56 2.92
N ALA A 61 14.33 5.81 2.08
CA ALA A 61 15.56 6.32 1.47
C ALA A 61 15.30 7.43 0.44
N GLU A 62 14.09 7.48 -0.11
CA GLU A 62 13.63 8.54 -1.02
C GLU A 62 12.88 9.67 -0.30
N ASP A 63 12.86 9.66 1.03
CA ASP A 63 12.13 10.62 1.87
C ASP A 63 10.64 10.74 1.48
N LEU A 64 10.02 9.62 1.09
CA LEU A 64 8.61 9.59 0.75
C LEU A 64 7.73 9.59 2.02
N PRO A 65 6.56 10.26 1.98
CA PRO A 65 5.69 10.38 3.13
C PRO A 65 5.08 9.04 3.55
N ALA A 66 4.96 8.85 4.85
CA ALA A 66 4.25 7.73 5.45
C ALA A 66 3.43 8.20 6.66
N ILE A 67 2.22 7.67 6.80
CA ILE A 67 1.33 7.96 7.93
C ILE A 67 1.20 6.70 8.78
N GLY A 68 1.25 6.87 10.10
CA GLY A 68 1.05 5.81 11.07
C GLY A 68 -0.05 6.11 12.06
N LEU A 69 -0.67 5.05 12.57
CA LEU A 69 -1.51 5.07 13.76
C LEU A 69 -0.77 4.43 14.92
N LEU A 70 -0.74 5.12 16.06
CA LEU A 70 -0.06 4.65 17.26
C LEU A 70 -1.04 4.57 18.44
N ILE A 71 -0.87 3.55 19.25
CA ILE A 71 -1.50 3.43 20.58
C ILE A 71 -0.36 3.18 21.59
N ASP A 72 -0.25 4.02 22.61
CA ASP A 72 0.81 3.95 23.61
C ASP A 72 2.21 3.82 22.96
N ASP A 73 2.51 4.71 22.00
CA ASP A 73 3.73 4.73 21.18
C ASP A 73 4.01 3.46 20.35
N ARG A 74 3.08 2.52 20.32
CA ARG A 74 3.17 1.32 19.48
C ARG A 74 2.50 1.56 18.13
N LEU A 75 3.21 1.34 17.04
CA LEU A 75 2.67 1.41 15.69
C LEU A 75 1.72 0.24 15.43
N ILE A 76 0.43 0.56 15.19
CA ILE A 76 -0.64 -0.42 14.97
C ILE A 76 -1.18 -0.45 13.55
N GLY A 77 -0.95 0.61 12.77
CA GLY A 77 -1.35 0.72 11.38
C GLY A 77 -0.47 1.73 10.66
N MET A 78 -0.34 1.59 9.36
CA MET A 78 0.41 2.55 8.55
C MET A 78 0.06 2.48 7.06
N ALA A 79 0.34 3.57 6.36
CA ALA A 79 0.32 3.65 4.91
C ALA A 79 1.61 4.30 4.40
N LEU A 80 2.19 3.71 3.35
CA LEU A 80 3.22 4.34 2.53
C LEU A 80 2.53 5.14 1.43
N ILE A 81 3.00 6.35 1.13
CA ILE A 81 2.38 7.25 0.17
C ILE A 81 3.42 7.67 -0.88
N ALA A 82 3.16 7.36 -2.14
CA ALA A 82 3.93 7.89 -3.26
C ALA A 82 3.19 9.11 -3.83
N PRO A 83 3.77 10.33 -3.71
CA PRO A 83 3.12 11.54 -4.20
C PRO A 83 3.13 11.61 -5.74
N PRO A 84 2.25 12.44 -6.36
CA PRO A 84 2.06 12.51 -7.81
C PRO A 84 3.34 12.80 -8.61
N GLN A 85 4.24 13.59 -8.03
CA GLN A 85 5.48 14.02 -8.68
C GLN A 85 6.61 12.99 -8.59
N ARG A 86 6.45 12.02 -7.69
CA ARG A 86 7.40 10.92 -7.47
C ARG A 86 6.66 9.60 -7.60
N ARG A 87 6.23 9.28 -8.82
CA ARG A 87 5.77 7.91 -9.09
C ARG A 87 6.90 6.98 -8.68
N MET A 88 6.59 6.05 -7.78
CA MET A 88 7.57 5.06 -7.37
C MET A 88 7.91 4.16 -8.56
N ASP A 89 8.87 4.60 -9.36
CA ASP A 89 9.45 3.78 -10.41
C ASP A 89 10.53 2.85 -9.83
N ILE A 90 10.15 2.24 -8.67
CA ILE A 90 11.01 1.25 -7.99
C ILE A 90 11.40 0.15 -8.96
N THR A 91 10.49 -0.20 -9.84
CA THR A 91 10.71 -1.26 -10.83
C THR A 91 11.73 -0.86 -11.90
N GLU A 92 11.94 0.41 -12.17
CA GLU A 92 13.00 0.90 -13.08
C GLU A 92 14.39 0.89 -12.42
N SER A 93 14.45 0.92 -11.09
CA SER A 93 15.72 0.87 -10.38
C SER A 93 16.42 -0.48 -10.56
N TRP A 94 17.53 -0.49 -11.34
CA TRP A 94 18.36 -1.69 -11.50
C TRP A 94 18.83 -2.26 -10.16
N GLY A 95 19.20 -1.41 -9.21
CA GLY A 95 19.62 -1.81 -7.88
C GLY A 95 18.53 -2.54 -7.11
N TRP A 96 17.29 -2.05 -7.17
CA TRP A 96 16.15 -2.70 -6.54
C TRP A 96 15.85 -4.07 -7.19
N ARG A 97 15.81 -4.14 -8.54
CA ARG A 97 15.60 -5.41 -9.28
C ARG A 97 16.65 -6.46 -8.88
N MET A 98 17.91 -6.06 -8.76
CA MET A 98 18.99 -6.96 -8.35
C MET A 98 18.82 -7.46 -6.91
N ARG A 99 18.46 -6.58 -5.97
CA ARG A 99 18.18 -6.99 -4.58
C ARG A 99 16.99 -7.94 -4.50
N MET A 100 15.89 -7.65 -5.21
CA MET A 100 14.74 -8.55 -5.28
C MET A 100 15.12 -9.92 -5.87
N LEU A 101 15.88 -9.94 -6.96
CA LEU A 101 16.34 -11.18 -7.58
C LEU A 101 17.17 -12.03 -6.62
N LEU A 102 18.08 -11.42 -5.87
CA LEU A 102 18.94 -12.09 -4.91
C LEU A 102 18.20 -12.61 -3.67
N THR A 103 17.14 -11.93 -3.27
CA THR A 103 16.43 -12.23 -2.01
C THR A 103 15.17 -13.08 -2.21
N THR A 104 14.45 -12.91 -3.31
CA THR A 104 13.19 -13.62 -3.58
C THR A 104 13.29 -14.60 -4.75
N GLY A 105 14.31 -14.47 -5.58
CA GLY A 105 14.54 -15.28 -6.77
C GLY A 105 13.82 -14.77 -8.02
N PHE A 106 14.22 -15.31 -9.17
CA PHE A 106 13.80 -14.84 -10.50
C PHE A 106 12.27 -14.88 -10.69
N ARG A 107 11.62 -15.98 -10.29
CA ARG A 107 10.16 -16.16 -10.53
C ARG A 107 9.33 -15.12 -9.74
N CYS A 108 9.66 -14.92 -8.47
CA CYS A 108 8.95 -13.95 -7.63
C CYS A 108 9.18 -12.53 -8.14
N THR A 109 10.43 -12.18 -8.49
CA THR A 109 10.75 -10.87 -9.06
C THR A 109 9.99 -10.62 -10.36
N LYS A 110 9.97 -11.61 -11.27
CA LYS A 110 9.24 -11.52 -12.54
C LYS A 110 7.73 -11.30 -12.30
N ARG A 111 7.10 -12.11 -11.43
CA ARG A 111 5.67 -11.96 -11.10
C ARG A 111 5.36 -10.61 -10.50
N TYR A 112 6.24 -10.11 -9.62
CA TYR A 112 6.06 -8.79 -9.02
C TYR A 112 6.12 -7.67 -10.07
N LEU A 113 7.04 -7.73 -11.03
CA LEU A 113 7.12 -6.76 -12.12
C LEU A 113 5.89 -6.82 -13.02
N GLU A 114 5.46 -8.01 -13.43
CA GLU A 114 4.25 -8.21 -14.23
C GLU A 114 2.99 -7.69 -13.54
N TYR A 115 2.86 -7.94 -12.24
CA TYR A 115 1.79 -7.40 -11.40
C TYR A 115 1.81 -5.87 -11.39
N HIS A 116 2.96 -5.28 -11.07
CA HIS A 116 3.12 -3.83 -11.01
C HIS A 116 2.77 -3.15 -12.36
N ASP A 117 3.30 -3.67 -13.46
CA ASP A 117 3.03 -3.14 -14.80
C ASP A 117 1.54 -3.23 -15.16
N ALA A 118 0.89 -4.34 -14.78
CA ALA A 118 -0.53 -4.56 -15.05
C ALA A 118 -1.43 -3.61 -14.23
N VAL A 119 -1.10 -3.37 -12.95
CA VAL A 119 -1.82 -2.39 -12.11
C VAL A 119 -1.65 -0.98 -12.67
N ILE A 120 -0.41 -0.59 -13.02
CA ILE A 120 -0.15 0.74 -13.62
C ILE A 120 -0.93 0.94 -14.91
N ALA A 121 -1.09 -0.09 -15.74
CA ALA A 121 -1.84 0.00 -16.98
C ALA A 121 -3.34 0.30 -16.79
N CYS A 122 -3.90 0.01 -15.60
CA CYS A 122 -5.27 0.34 -15.23
C CYS A 122 -5.45 1.78 -14.74
N LEU A 123 -4.37 2.48 -14.43
CA LEU A 123 -4.46 3.80 -13.81
C LEU A 123 -4.84 4.87 -14.83
N PRO A 124 -5.71 5.83 -14.46
CA PRO A 124 -6.07 6.93 -15.33
C PRO A 124 -4.85 7.86 -15.56
N PRO A 125 -4.82 8.58 -16.68
CA PRO A 125 -3.80 9.60 -16.86
C PRO A 125 -4.01 10.75 -15.86
N GLY A 126 -2.95 11.22 -15.24
CA GLY A 126 -3.01 12.38 -14.33
C GLY A 126 -2.14 12.23 -13.09
N PRO A 127 -2.05 13.30 -12.29
CA PRO A 127 -1.34 13.29 -11.02
C PRO A 127 -2.25 12.75 -9.90
N TYR A 128 -1.83 11.72 -9.20
CA TYR A 128 -2.52 11.13 -8.03
C TYR A 128 -1.51 10.52 -7.07
N HIS A 129 -1.89 10.41 -5.81
CA HIS A 129 -1.14 9.64 -4.83
C HIS A 129 -1.37 8.15 -5.03
N VAL A 130 -0.34 7.36 -4.86
CA VAL A 130 -0.42 5.89 -4.88
C VAL A 130 -0.07 5.35 -3.50
N LEU A 131 -0.77 4.32 -3.04
CA LEU A 131 -0.49 3.64 -1.79
C LEU A 131 0.17 2.29 -2.06
N PRO A 132 1.51 2.22 -2.07
CA PRO A 132 2.20 0.97 -2.36
C PRO A 132 1.92 -0.13 -1.32
N LEU A 133 1.81 0.26 -0.06
CA LEU A 133 1.45 -0.63 1.05
C LEU A 133 0.63 0.16 2.08
N LEU A 134 -0.49 -0.45 2.49
CA LEU A 134 -1.33 0.03 3.57
C LEU A 134 -1.73 -1.16 4.43
N GLY A 135 -1.60 -1.08 5.74
CA GLY A 135 -1.97 -2.18 6.60
C GLY A 135 -2.22 -1.80 8.06
N ILE A 136 -3.14 -2.53 8.67
CA ILE A 136 -3.37 -2.55 10.11
C ILE A 136 -2.86 -3.89 10.64
N HIS A 137 -2.12 -3.85 11.74
CA HIS A 137 -1.64 -5.08 12.39
C HIS A 137 -2.83 -6.00 12.72
N PRO A 138 -2.76 -7.31 12.45
CA PRO A 138 -3.91 -8.23 12.58
C PRO A 138 -4.63 -8.18 13.95
N GLU A 139 -3.92 -7.96 15.05
CA GLU A 139 -4.50 -7.83 16.39
C GLU A 139 -5.41 -6.60 16.55
N TYR A 140 -5.29 -5.62 15.67
CA TYR A 140 -6.03 -4.35 15.70
C TYR A 140 -7.06 -4.23 14.58
N GLN A 141 -7.16 -5.21 13.68
CA GLN A 141 -8.19 -5.25 12.63
C GLN A 141 -9.60 -5.41 13.23
N GLY A 142 -10.63 -4.99 12.47
CA GLY A 142 -12.02 -5.05 12.90
C GLY A 142 -12.41 -4.07 14.03
N LYS A 143 -11.58 -3.07 14.31
CA LYS A 143 -11.78 -2.07 15.38
C LYS A 143 -11.81 -0.63 14.84
N HIS A 144 -12.16 -0.43 13.58
CA HIS A 144 -12.26 0.85 12.87
C HIS A 144 -10.93 1.62 12.68
N PHE A 145 -9.78 1.04 12.99
CA PHE A 145 -8.50 1.70 12.77
C PHE A 145 -8.15 1.85 11.27
N GLY A 146 -8.66 0.97 10.41
CA GLY A 146 -8.51 1.14 8.96
C GLY A 146 -9.21 2.39 8.44
N GLU A 147 -10.42 2.66 8.93
CA GLU A 147 -11.19 3.87 8.61
C GLU A 147 -10.44 5.12 9.08
N GLN A 148 -9.94 5.12 10.31
CA GLN A 148 -9.17 6.23 10.87
C GLN A 148 -7.87 6.49 10.08
N LEU A 149 -7.19 5.44 9.65
CA LEU A 149 -5.97 5.57 8.85
C LEU A 149 -6.27 6.17 7.48
N LEU A 150 -7.33 5.71 6.80
CA LEU A 150 -7.73 6.24 5.50
C LEU A 150 -8.20 7.69 5.60
N GLU A 151 -8.97 8.06 6.64
CA GLU A 151 -9.39 9.43 6.87
C GLU A 151 -8.18 10.38 7.03
N ALA A 152 -7.22 10.01 7.86
CA ALA A 152 -6.00 10.79 8.04
C ALA A 152 -5.20 10.94 6.75
N LEU A 153 -5.11 9.86 5.97
CA LEU A 153 -4.42 9.82 4.69
C LEU A 153 -5.14 10.70 3.65
N HIS A 154 -6.47 10.61 3.54
CA HIS A 154 -7.24 11.43 2.61
C HIS A 154 -7.11 12.92 2.94
N ASN A 155 -7.17 13.28 4.22
CA ASN A 155 -6.98 14.66 4.66
C ASN A 155 -5.59 15.17 4.28
N TRP A 156 -4.55 14.38 4.51
CA TRP A 156 -3.19 14.75 4.13
C TRP A 156 -3.02 14.87 2.60
N CYS A 157 -3.53 13.90 1.82
CA CYS A 157 -3.44 13.94 0.35
C CYS A 157 -4.25 15.11 -0.26
N ALA A 158 -5.34 15.54 0.39
CA ALA A 158 -6.17 16.65 -0.06
C ALA A 158 -5.48 18.02 0.04
N GLU A 159 -4.42 18.15 0.83
CA GLU A 159 -3.60 19.36 0.90
C GLU A 159 -2.77 19.59 -0.37
N ASP A 160 -2.48 18.53 -1.15
CA ASP A 160 -1.81 18.64 -2.43
C ASP A 160 -2.80 19.02 -3.55
N ALA A 161 -2.85 20.31 -3.86
CA ALA A 161 -3.72 20.86 -4.91
C ALA A 161 -3.41 20.31 -6.31
N SER A 162 -2.25 19.72 -6.54
CA SER A 162 -1.90 19.07 -7.81
C SER A 162 -2.49 17.68 -7.95
N SER A 163 -2.86 17.02 -6.85
CA SER A 163 -3.36 15.65 -6.86
C SER A 163 -4.83 15.55 -7.21
N GLN A 164 -5.17 14.66 -8.12
CA GLN A 164 -6.57 14.33 -8.46
C GLN A 164 -7.22 13.37 -7.47
N GLY A 165 -6.44 12.68 -6.63
CA GLY A 165 -6.95 11.72 -5.68
C GLY A 165 -5.92 10.68 -5.25
N VAL A 166 -6.42 9.56 -4.74
CA VAL A 166 -5.62 8.47 -4.17
C VAL A 166 -5.96 7.16 -4.85
N VAL A 167 -4.94 6.42 -5.25
CA VAL A 167 -5.05 5.09 -5.87
C VAL A 167 -4.50 4.03 -4.92
N LEU A 168 -5.17 2.91 -4.86
CA LEU A 168 -4.69 1.67 -4.26
C LEU A 168 -5.19 0.47 -5.06
N ASP A 169 -4.62 -0.69 -4.80
CA ASP A 169 -5.07 -1.95 -5.35
C ASP A 169 -5.13 -3.04 -4.27
N THR A 170 -5.93 -4.08 -4.51
CA THR A 170 -6.06 -5.23 -3.62
C THR A 170 -6.60 -6.46 -4.35
N GLY A 171 -5.95 -7.61 -4.17
CA GLY A 171 -6.49 -8.92 -4.57
C GLY A 171 -7.28 -9.60 -3.46
N ASN A 172 -7.46 -8.95 -2.32
CA ASN A 172 -8.20 -9.51 -1.21
C ASN A 172 -9.67 -9.10 -1.24
N GLY A 173 -10.53 -10.00 -1.73
CA GLY A 173 -11.98 -9.78 -1.84
C GLY A 173 -12.66 -9.35 -0.53
N HIS A 174 -12.02 -9.60 0.62
CA HIS A 174 -12.55 -9.19 1.93
C HIS A 174 -12.58 -7.67 2.12
N TYR A 175 -11.71 -6.93 1.40
CA TYR A 175 -11.60 -5.48 1.55
C TYR A 175 -12.38 -4.68 0.49
N LEU A 176 -12.96 -5.30 -0.53
CA LEU A 176 -13.63 -4.59 -1.62
C LEU A 176 -14.76 -3.68 -1.12
N GLU A 177 -15.67 -4.25 -0.33
CA GLU A 177 -16.79 -3.50 0.26
C GLU A 177 -16.33 -2.46 1.29
N PHE A 178 -15.20 -2.71 1.95
CA PHE A 178 -14.60 -1.73 2.85
C PHE A 178 -14.15 -0.49 2.07
N TYR A 179 -13.37 -0.64 1.00
CA TYR A 179 -12.92 0.49 0.18
C TYR A 179 -14.08 1.23 -0.49
N LYS A 180 -15.08 0.52 -1.02
CA LYS A 180 -16.29 1.15 -1.58
C LYS A 180 -17.01 2.03 -0.55
N ARG A 181 -17.16 1.56 0.69
CA ARG A 181 -17.75 2.37 1.79
C ARG A 181 -16.88 3.57 2.18
N GLN A 182 -15.58 3.52 1.95
CA GLN A 182 -14.66 4.64 2.17
C GLN A 182 -14.61 5.62 0.98
N GLY A 183 -15.52 5.49 0.01
CA GLY A 183 -15.63 6.40 -1.13
C GLY A 183 -14.70 6.09 -2.30
N TYR A 184 -14.07 4.91 -2.31
CA TYR A 184 -13.29 4.48 -3.46
C TYR A 184 -14.17 3.94 -4.58
N GLU A 185 -13.88 4.35 -5.79
CA GLU A 185 -14.46 3.82 -7.03
C GLU A 185 -13.52 2.79 -7.65
N GLU A 186 -14.07 1.68 -8.11
CA GLU A 186 -13.30 0.64 -8.79
C GLU A 186 -13.02 1.05 -10.23
N LEU A 187 -11.75 1.17 -10.59
CA LEU A 187 -11.30 1.54 -11.94
C LEU A 187 -11.26 0.33 -12.89
N GLY A 188 -10.97 -0.84 -12.37
CA GLY A 188 -10.86 -2.06 -13.15
C GLY A 188 -10.26 -3.23 -12.37
N GLU A 189 -10.24 -4.36 -13.06
CA GLU A 189 -9.70 -5.62 -12.55
C GLU A 189 -8.52 -6.09 -13.39
N VAL A 190 -7.50 -6.63 -12.73
CA VAL A 190 -6.30 -7.18 -13.36
C VAL A 190 -6.13 -8.63 -12.94
N ALA A 191 -6.07 -9.54 -13.90
CA ALA A 191 -5.80 -10.96 -13.63
C ALA A 191 -4.30 -11.19 -13.40
N ILE A 192 -3.95 -11.58 -12.16
CA ILE A 192 -2.58 -11.90 -11.76
C ILE A 192 -2.49 -13.40 -11.42
N GLY A 193 -2.28 -14.23 -12.42
CA GLY A 193 -2.38 -15.68 -12.26
C GLY A 193 -3.79 -16.09 -11.83
N PRO A 194 -3.96 -16.73 -10.66
CA PRO A 194 -5.29 -17.10 -10.12
C PRO A 194 -5.97 -15.98 -9.34
N ILE A 195 -5.29 -14.85 -9.13
CA ILE A 195 -5.80 -13.71 -8.34
C ILE A 195 -6.38 -12.67 -9.28
N ILE A 196 -7.47 -12.06 -8.87
CA ILE A 196 -8.01 -10.84 -9.49
C ILE A 196 -7.65 -9.69 -8.57
N GLU A 197 -6.83 -8.78 -9.07
CA GLU A 197 -6.46 -7.54 -8.40
C GLU A 197 -7.44 -6.45 -8.80
N HIS A 198 -8.04 -5.78 -7.84
CA HIS A 198 -8.98 -4.69 -8.02
C HIS A 198 -8.27 -3.36 -7.79
N VAL A 199 -8.33 -2.48 -8.77
CA VAL A 199 -7.70 -1.15 -8.72
C VAL A 199 -8.76 -0.13 -8.35
N PHE A 200 -8.50 0.66 -7.31
CA PHE A 200 -9.44 1.62 -6.73
C PHE A 200 -8.90 3.04 -6.78
N PHE A 201 -9.80 4.00 -6.95
CA PHE A 201 -9.51 5.42 -6.95
C PHE A 201 -10.44 6.16 -5.99
N HIS A 202 -9.89 7.01 -5.15
CA HIS A 202 -10.65 7.95 -4.31
C HIS A 202 -10.38 9.37 -4.83
N PRO A 203 -11.39 10.09 -5.38
CA PRO A 203 -11.21 11.43 -5.94
C PRO A 203 -10.89 12.45 -4.84
N SER A 204 -10.00 13.40 -5.14
CA SER A 204 -9.78 14.53 -4.24
C SER A 204 -11.04 15.42 -4.17
N PRO A 205 -11.30 16.12 -3.04
CA PRO A 205 -12.44 17.01 -2.92
C PRO A 205 -12.52 18.07 -4.04
N GLN A 206 -11.38 18.51 -4.54
CA GLN A 206 -11.27 19.50 -5.62
C GLN A 206 -11.76 18.95 -6.98
N VAL A 207 -11.58 17.66 -7.24
CA VAL A 207 -12.06 16.99 -8.46
C VAL A 207 -13.55 16.70 -8.33
N ALA A 208 -14.01 16.27 -7.16
CA ALA A 208 -15.42 16.00 -6.90
C ALA A 208 -16.30 17.25 -7.12
N ILE A 209 -15.82 18.43 -6.73
CA ILE A 209 -16.53 19.71 -6.95
C ILE A 209 -16.64 20.04 -8.45
N LYS A 210 -15.58 19.78 -9.25
CA LYS A 210 -15.58 20.04 -10.70
C LYS A 210 -16.49 19.10 -11.48
N ALA A 211 -16.69 17.89 -11.02
CA ALA A 211 -17.58 16.91 -11.66
C ALA A 211 -19.07 17.17 -11.37
N SER A 212 -19.37 17.94 -10.32
CA SER A 212 -20.74 18.27 -9.89
C SER A 212 -21.23 19.63 -10.41
N ALA A 213 -20.40 20.39 -11.11
CA ALA A 213 -20.69 21.71 -11.70
C ALA A 213 -20.83 21.63 -13.23
#